data_308157a55268d1d398bad3a8d21242d1
#
_entry.id   308157a55268d1d398bad3a8d21242d1
#
_cell.length_a   1.000
_cell.length_b   1.000
_cell.length_c   1.000
_cell.angle_alpha   90.00
_cell.angle_beta   90.00
_cell.angle_gamma   90.00
#
_symmetry.space_group_name_H-M   'P 1'
#
loop_
_entity.id
_entity.type
_entity.pdbx_description
1 polymer ?
#
loop_
_entity_poly.entity_id
_entity_poly.type
_entity_poly.pdbx_seq_one_letter_code
_entity_poly.pdbx_strand_id
1 'polypeptide(L)'
;MVIRITSRITLDEDAIEERFVRSPGPGGQNVNKVATAVELRCDLGRAALPDDVRERLERLAGRRLSGEGVLVIEAHRFRTRERNRADALERLVALVQRAAQPPKPRRPTRPTRASKERRLAAKRERAGTKRARRGVSGDE
;
A
#
# COMPACT_ATOMS: atom_id res chain seq x y z
N MET A 1 17.33 15.99 -14.42
CA MET A 1 17.60 15.83 -12.98
C MET A 1 17.18 14.44 -12.53
N VAL A 2 17.87 13.89 -11.56
CA VAL A 2 17.66 12.53 -11.09
C VAL A 2 17.47 12.56 -9.58
N ILE A 3 16.43 11.90 -9.07
CA ILE A 3 16.21 11.75 -7.63
C ILE A 3 16.94 10.50 -7.16
N ARG A 4 17.91 10.67 -6.28
CA ARG A 4 18.65 9.55 -5.72
C ARG A 4 17.86 8.90 -4.61
N ILE A 5 17.49 7.63 -4.79
CA ILE A 5 16.72 6.84 -3.81
C ILE A 5 17.67 6.06 -2.90
N THR A 6 18.55 5.27 -3.53
CA THR A 6 19.59 4.51 -2.83
C THR A 6 20.89 4.68 -3.61
N SER A 7 22.01 4.11 -3.10
CA SER A 7 23.28 4.13 -3.80
C SER A 7 23.22 3.49 -5.20
N ARG A 8 22.27 2.57 -5.42
CA ARG A 8 22.11 1.83 -6.68
C ARG A 8 20.91 2.28 -7.50
N ILE A 9 19.96 2.94 -6.89
CA ILE A 9 18.67 3.26 -7.51
C ILE A 9 18.50 4.77 -7.56
N THR A 10 18.27 5.26 -8.77
CA THR A 10 17.93 6.65 -9.04
C THR A 10 16.61 6.68 -9.79
N LEU A 11 15.82 7.71 -9.56
CA LEU A 11 14.54 7.92 -10.22
C LEU A 11 14.69 9.13 -11.15
N ASP A 12 14.37 8.92 -12.42
CA ASP A 12 14.41 10.00 -13.40
C ASP A 12 13.19 10.90 -13.25
N GLU A 13 13.43 12.19 -13.07
CA GLU A 13 12.33 13.16 -12.96
C GLU A 13 11.47 13.25 -14.22
N ASP A 14 12.03 12.93 -15.39
CA ASP A 14 11.27 12.88 -16.65
C ASP A 14 10.19 11.82 -16.64
N ALA A 15 10.30 10.82 -15.78
CA ALA A 15 9.29 9.79 -15.58
C ALA A 15 8.15 10.25 -14.67
N ILE A 16 8.27 11.41 -14.03
CA ILE A 16 7.31 11.93 -13.05
C ILE A 16 6.58 13.13 -13.64
N GLU A 17 5.24 13.03 -13.63
CA GLU A 17 4.36 14.12 -14.02
C GLU A 17 3.58 14.59 -12.80
N GLU A 18 3.54 15.88 -12.56
CA GLU A 18 2.77 16.49 -11.49
C GLU A 18 1.53 17.16 -12.04
N ARG A 19 0.39 16.92 -11.40
CA ARG A 19 -0.86 17.57 -11.71
C ARG A 19 -1.43 18.18 -10.43
N PHE A 20 -1.93 19.39 -10.55
CA PHE A 20 -2.61 20.05 -9.44
C PHE A 20 -4.12 19.91 -9.64
N VAL A 21 -4.77 19.31 -8.66
CA VAL A 21 -6.20 19.02 -8.72
C VAL A 21 -6.90 19.58 -7.49
N ARG A 22 -8.21 19.69 -7.58
CA ARG A 22 -9.00 20.12 -6.43
C ARG A 22 -9.04 18.99 -5.41
N SER A 23 -8.95 19.35 -4.12
CA SER A 23 -9.02 18.40 -3.04
C SER A 23 -10.39 17.73 -3.01
N PRO A 24 -10.48 16.39 -2.92
CA PRO A 24 -11.77 15.69 -2.81
C PRO A 24 -12.40 15.91 -1.44
N GLY A 25 -13.72 15.87 -1.39
CA GLY A 25 -14.50 15.87 -0.16
C GLY A 25 -15.36 17.10 0.05
N PRO A 26 -16.34 17.04 0.98
CA PRO A 26 -17.14 18.18 1.36
C PRO A 26 -16.25 19.14 2.16
N GLY A 27 -15.91 20.24 1.57
CA GLY A 27 -15.07 21.23 2.20
C GLY A 27 -15.67 22.62 2.16
N GLY A 28 -15.10 23.53 2.90
CA GLY A 28 -15.45 24.94 2.84
C GLY A 28 -15.14 25.55 1.48
N GLN A 29 -15.42 26.82 1.34
CA GLN A 29 -15.29 27.55 0.07
C GLN A 29 -13.92 27.46 -0.57
N ASN A 30 -12.86 27.32 0.21
CA ASN A 30 -11.49 27.24 -0.30
C ASN A 30 -11.18 25.91 -1.00
N VAL A 31 -11.84 24.84 -0.61
CA VAL A 31 -11.62 23.53 -1.22
C VAL A 31 -12.10 23.48 -2.66
N ASN A 32 -13.16 24.22 -2.99
CA ASN A 32 -13.74 24.27 -4.32
C ASN A 32 -13.08 25.29 -5.26
N LYS A 33 -12.37 26.27 -4.72
CA LYS A 33 -11.79 27.37 -5.49
C LYS A 33 -10.32 27.24 -5.81
N VAL A 34 -9.57 26.53 -4.97
CA VAL A 34 -8.11 26.42 -5.08
C VAL A 34 -7.67 24.97 -5.25
N ALA A 35 -6.98 24.68 -6.33
CA ALA A 35 -6.40 23.37 -6.59
C ALA A 35 -5.10 23.20 -5.79
N THR A 36 -5.21 22.77 -4.54
CA THR A 36 -4.06 22.54 -3.64
C THR A 36 -3.61 21.08 -3.58
N ALA A 37 -4.48 20.15 -3.97
CA ALA A 37 -4.13 18.75 -4.03
C ALA A 37 -3.17 18.48 -5.20
N VAL A 38 -2.23 17.55 -4.98
CA VAL A 38 -1.23 17.17 -5.98
C VAL A 38 -1.43 15.70 -6.34
N GLU A 39 -1.52 15.44 -7.63
CA GLU A 39 -1.48 14.08 -8.18
C GLU A 39 -0.11 13.88 -8.83
N LEU A 40 0.66 12.96 -8.30
CA LEU A 40 1.97 12.60 -8.83
C LEU A 40 1.84 11.32 -9.63
N ARG A 41 2.23 11.35 -10.89
CA ARG A 41 2.18 10.20 -11.80
C ARG A 41 3.60 9.82 -12.17
N CYS A 42 3.97 8.60 -11.85
CA CYS A 42 5.29 8.05 -12.17
C CYS A 42 5.16 6.91 -13.17
N ASP A 43 5.71 7.08 -14.35
CA ASP A 43 5.77 6.02 -15.35
C ASP A 43 6.91 5.07 -15.03
N LEU A 44 6.58 3.88 -14.55
CA LEU A 44 7.57 2.88 -14.16
C LEU A 44 8.40 2.38 -15.34
N GLY A 45 7.86 2.44 -16.54
CA GLY A 45 8.60 2.07 -17.75
C GLY A 45 9.72 3.05 -18.09
N ARG A 46 9.52 4.33 -17.80
CA ARG A 46 10.52 5.40 -18.02
C ARG A 46 11.46 5.60 -16.84
N ALA A 47 11.11 5.10 -15.69
CA ALA A 47 11.83 5.36 -14.45
C ALA A 47 13.23 4.69 -14.38
N ALA A 48 13.58 3.86 -15.35
CA ALA A 48 14.87 3.16 -15.45
C ALA A 48 15.20 2.34 -14.19
N LEU A 49 14.19 1.76 -13.57
CA LEU A 49 14.35 0.89 -12.41
C LEU A 49 14.82 -0.51 -12.82
N PRO A 50 15.65 -1.19 -12.00
CA PRO A 50 15.94 -2.61 -12.20
C PRO A 50 14.64 -3.44 -12.20
N ASP A 51 14.59 -4.51 -12.97
CA ASP A 51 13.39 -5.33 -13.16
C ASP A 51 12.83 -5.89 -11.84
N ASP A 52 13.70 -6.34 -10.96
CA ASP A 52 13.30 -6.88 -9.66
C ASP A 52 12.70 -5.80 -8.74
N VAL A 53 13.27 -4.60 -8.75
CA VAL A 53 12.75 -3.45 -8.00
C VAL A 53 11.40 -3.02 -8.57
N ARG A 54 11.28 -2.96 -9.90
CA ARG A 54 10.04 -2.61 -10.58
C ARG A 54 8.91 -3.57 -10.23
N GLU A 55 9.16 -4.88 -10.27
CA GLU A 55 8.17 -5.88 -9.89
C GLU A 55 7.70 -5.74 -8.45
N ARG A 56 8.63 -5.53 -7.52
CA ARG A 56 8.29 -5.32 -6.11
C ARG A 56 7.49 -4.03 -5.92
N LEU A 57 7.85 -2.98 -6.64
CA LEU A 57 7.15 -1.70 -6.59
C LEU A 57 5.71 -1.83 -7.09
N GLU A 58 5.50 -2.56 -8.17
CA GLU A 58 4.17 -2.84 -8.72
C GLU A 58 3.28 -3.57 -7.69
N ARG A 59 3.83 -4.53 -6.97
CA ARG A 59 3.12 -5.24 -5.90
C ARG A 59 2.80 -4.33 -4.72
N LEU A 60 3.74 -3.51 -4.29
CA LEU A 60 3.56 -2.58 -3.18
C LEU A 60 2.56 -1.47 -3.51
N ALA A 61 2.53 -1.04 -4.76
CA ALA A 61 1.63 0.02 -5.22
C ALA A 61 0.16 -0.41 -5.17
N GLY A 62 -0.14 -1.66 -5.51
CA GLY A 62 -1.50 -2.18 -5.51
C GLY A 62 -2.44 -1.36 -6.38
N ARG A 63 -3.46 -0.78 -5.78
CA ARG A 63 -4.47 0.03 -6.49
C ARG A 63 -3.95 1.34 -7.04
N ARG A 64 -2.80 1.82 -6.57
CA ARG A 64 -2.17 3.05 -7.06
C ARG A 64 -1.54 2.87 -8.42
N LEU A 65 -1.35 1.65 -8.86
CA LEU A 65 -0.81 1.34 -10.18
C LEU A 65 -1.94 1.25 -11.19
N SER A 66 -1.84 2.04 -12.28
CA SER A 66 -2.77 1.95 -13.40
C SER A 66 -2.46 0.76 -14.29
N GLY A 67 -3.41 0.36 -15.15
CA GLY A 67 -3.20 -0.72 -16.12
C GLY A 67 -2.09 -0.43 -17.13
N GLU A 68 -1.69 0.82 -17.29
CA GLU A 68 -0.62 1.26 -18.18
C GLU A 68 0.77 1.24 -17.52
N GLY A 69 0.88 0.84 -16.26
CA GLY A 69 2.14 0.84 -15.52
C GLY A 69 2.54 2.20 -14.97
N VAL A 70 1.57 3.07 -14.73
CA VAL A 70 1.78 4.39 -14.12
C VAL A 70 1.37 4.33 -12.65
N LEU A 71 2.31 4.68 -11.78
CA LEU A 71 2.04 4.79 -10.35
C LEU A 71 1.48 6.17 -10.04
N VAL A 72 0.30 6.21 -9.44
CA VAL A 72 -0.41 7.46 -9.10
C VAL A 72 -0.43 7.65 -7.60
N ILE A 73 0.08 8.78 -7.14
CA ILE A 73 0.06 9.16 -5.73
C ILE A 73 -0.67 10.48 -5.59
N GLU A 74 -1.74 10.49 -4.79
CA GLU A 74 -2.50 11.70 -4.50
C GLU A 74 -2.16 12.21 -3.10
N ALA A 75 -1.87 13.51 -3.00
CA ALA A 75 -1.58 14.15 -1.73
C ALA A 75 -2.47 15.40 -1.58
N HIS A 76 -3.30 15.38 -0.55
CA HIS A 76 -4.22 16.49 -0.26
C HIS A 76 -4.33 16.78 1.24
N ARG A 77 -3.39 16.27 2.02
CA ARG A 77 -3.39 16.35 3.48
C ARG A 77 -3.11 17.75 4.01
N PHE A 78 -2.35 18.54 3.25
CA PHE A 78 -1.94 19.90 3.65
C PHE A 78 -2.75 20.96 2.93
N ARG A 79 -2.66 22.21 3.40
CA ARG A 79 -3.36 23.35 2.81
C ARG A 79 -2.65 23.96 1.61
N THR A 80 -1.33 23.78 1.51
CA THR A 80 -0.53 24.38 0.43
C THR A 80 -0.10 23.35 -0.60
N ARG A 81 0.01 23.78 -1.85
CA ARG A 81 0.54 22.94 -2.94
C ARG A 81 1.93 22.41 -2.63
N GLU A 82 2.79 23.29 -2.17
CA GLU A 82 4.19 22.96 -1.89
C GLU A 82 4.31 21.83 -0.88
N ARG A 83 3.50 21.88 0.16
CA ARG A 83 3.49 20.81 1.18
C ARG A 83 2.90 19.52 0.65
N ASN A 84 1.84 19.59 -0.16
CA ASN A 84 1.25 18.41 -0.78
C ASN A 84 2.20 17.80 -1.80
N ARG A 85 2.90 18.60 -2.57
CA ARG A 85 3.93 18.15 -3.51
C ARG A 85 5.07 17.43 -2.78
N ALA A 86 5.57 18.02 -1.72
CA ALA A 86 6.61 17.42 -0.90
C ALA A 86 6.16 16.09 -0.27
N ASP A 87 4.91 16.04 0.22
CA ASP A 87 4.32 14.83 0.78
C ASP A 87 4.18 13.72 -0.27
N ALA A 88 3.70 14.04 -1.46
CA ALA A 88 3.58 13.08 -2.56
C ALA A 88 4.93 12.52 -2.97
N LEU A 89 5.93 13.38 -3.11
CA LEU A 89 7.28 12.98 -3.47
C LEU A 89 7.92 12.10 -2.39
N GLU A 90 7.74 12.47 -1.13
CA GLU A 90 8.22 11.69 0.01
C GLU A 90 7.60 10.29 0.05
N ARG A 91 6.31 10.19 -0.22
CA ARG A 91 5.62 8.89 -0.31
C ARG A 91 6.13 8.04 -1.46
N LEU A 92 6.40 8.66 -2.61
CA LEU A 92 6.97 7.97 -3.77
C LEU A 92 8.37 7.44 -3.44
N VAL A 93 9.22 8.28 -2.86
CA VAL A 93 10.58 7.89 -2.46
C VAL A 93 10.55 6.75 -1.44
N ALA A 94 9.70 6.84 -0.42
CA ALA A 94 9.55 5.79 0.59
C ALA A 94 9.10 4.46 -0.03
N LEU A 95 8.17 4.52 -0.98
CA LEU A 95 7.68 3.32 -1.66
C LEU A 95 8.77 2.65 -2.49
N VAL A 96 9.55 3.45 -3.24
CA VAL A 96 10.67 2.95 -4.03
C VAL A 96 11.79 2.40 -3.13
N GLN A 97 12.05 3.03 -2.00
CA GLN A 97 13.02 2.52 -1.02
C GLN A 97 12.61 1.15 -0.47
N ARG A 98 11.33 0.97 -0.18
CA ARG A 98 10.81 -0.35 0.24
C ARG A 98 10.95 -1.39 -0.85
N ALA A 99 10.68 -1.01 -2.09
CA ALA A 99 10.83 -1.90 -3.25
C ALA A 99 12.27 -2.26 -3.53
N ALA A 100 13.22 -1.38 -3.19
CA ALA A 100 14.63 -1.60 -3.37
C ALA A 100 15.19 -2.71 -2.47
N GLN A 101 14.53 -2.96 -1.34
CA GLN A 101 14.94 -3.99 -0.41
C GLN A 101 14.25 -5.32 -0.75
N PRO A 102 15.01 -6.39 -1.06
CA PRO A 102 14.40 -7.69 -1.28
C PRO A 102 13.72 -8.19 0.00
N PRO A 103 12.51 -8.76 -0.10
CA PRO A 103 11.85 -9.29 1.08
C PRO A 103 12.64 -10.46 1.65
N LYS A 104 12.70 -10.51 2.97
CA LYS A 104 13.32 -11.62 3.65
C LYS A 104 12.55 -12.91 3.35
N PRO A 105 13.19 -13.96 2.80
CA PRO A 105 12.47 -15.19 2.48
C PRO A 105 11.90 -15.81 3.76
N ARG A 106 10.59 -16.03 3.74
CA ARG A 106 9.91 -16.71 4.84
C ARG A 106 10.07 -18.20 4.65
N ARG A 107 10.73 -18.85 5.62
CA ARG A 107 10.76 -20.29 5.65
C ARG A 107 9.42 -20.81 6.17
N PRO A 108 8.77 -21.75 5.47
CA PRO A 108 7.56 -22.35 6.00
C PRO A 108 7.87 -23.04 7.32
N THR A 109 7.16 -22.66 8.36
CA THR A 109 7.26 -23.28 9.67
C THR A 109 6.13 -24.28 9.83
N ARG A 110 6.43 -25.42 10.47
CA ARG A 110 5.39 -26.35 10.85
C ARG A 110 4.80 -25.93 12.20
N PRO A 111 3.49 -26.07 12.38
CA PRO A 111 2.89 -25.83 13.69
C PRO A 111 3.54 -26.75 14.74
N THR A 112 3.79 -26.23 15.92
CA THR A 112 4.31 -27.04 17.03
C THR A 112 3.24 -28.00 17.50
N ARG A 113 3.67 -29.11 18.13
CA ARG A 113 2.74 -30.10 18.71
C ARG A 113 1.80 -29.46 19.72
N ALA A 114 2.33 -28.58 20.58
CA ALA A 114 1.53 -27.85 21.55
C ALA A 114 0.48 -26.92 20.87
N SER A 115 0.85 -26.26 19.77
CA SER A 115 -0.04 -25.43 18.97
C SER A 115 -1.18 -26.25 18.34
N LYS A 116 -0.87 -27.44 17.81
CA LYS A 116 -1.87 -28.36 17.26
C LYS A 116 -2.85 -28.84 18.33
N GLU A 117 -2.33 -29.18 19.50
CA GLU A 117 -3.15 -29.63 20.63
C GLU A 117 -4.09 -28.53 21.11
N ARG A 118 -3.59 -27.31 21.23
CA ARG A 118 -4.44 -26.15 21.59
C ARG A 118 -5.53 -25.89 20.58
N ARG A 119 -5.22 -26.00 19.30
CA ARG A 119 -6.20 -25.83 18.22
C ARG A 119 -7.28 -26.92 18.28
N LEU A 120 -6.89 -28.18 18.49
CA LEU A 120 -7.84 -29.29 18.63
C LEU A 120 -8.70 -29.17 19.87
N ALA A 121 -8.13 -28.75 20.99
CA ALA A 121 -8.86 -28.52 22.23
C ALA A 121 -9.91 -27.41 22.06
N ALA A 122 -9.55 -26.29 21.45
CA ALA A 122 -10.47 -25.21 21.15
C ALA A 122 -11.60 -25.66 20.21
N LYS A 123 -11.29 -26.50 19.25
CA LYS A 123 -12.26 -27.04 18.30
C LYS A 123 -13.26 -27.98 18.97
N ARG A 124 -12.79 -28.83 19.89
CA ARG A 124 -13.63 -29.72 20.70
C ARG A 124 -14.57 -28.95 21.61
N GLU A 125 -14.06 -27.92 22.24
CA GLU A 125 -14.85 -27.05 23.12
C GLU A 125 -15.98 -26.36 22.34
N ARG A 126 -15.71 -25.83 21.16
CA ARG A 126 -16.73 -25.26 20.28
C ARG A 126 -17.77 -26.28 19.84
N ALA A 127 -17.33 -27.49 19.52
CA ALA A 127 -18.22 -28.58 19.13
C ALA A 127 -19.14 -28.98 20.30
N GLY A 128 -18.62 -29.02 21.52
CA GLY A 128 -19.39 -29.25 22.74
C GLY A 128 -20.46 -28.19 22.97
N THR A 129 -20.11 -26.94 22.81
CA THR A 129 -21.06 -25.81 22.91
C THR A 129 -22.16 -25.91 21.86
N LYS A 130 -21.85 -26.23 20.63
CA LYS A 130 -22.84 -26.44 19.56
C LYS A 130 -23.79 -27.60 19.86
N ARG A 131 -23.26 -28.70 20.38
CA ARG A 131 -24.10 -29.85 20.78
C ARG A 131 -25.05 -29.50 21.90
N ALA A 132 -24.62 -28.76 22.92
CA ALA A 132 -25.43 -28.29 24.00
C ALA A 132 -26.58 -27.41 23.49
N ARG A 133 -26.31 -26.51 22.54
CA ARG A 133 -27.35 -25.68 21.93
C ARG A 133 -28.36 -26.49 21.11
N ARG A 134 -27.94 -27.54 20.42
CA ARG A 134 -28.84 -28.44 19.69
C ARG A 134 -29.71 -29.26 20.64
N GLY A 135 -29.14 -29.72 21.74
CA GLY A 135 -29.86 -30.47 22.74
C GLY A 135 -31.05 -29.70 23.36
N VAL A 136 -30.85 -28.42 23.59
CA VAL A 136 -31.91 -27.53 24.14
C VAL A 136 -33.05 -27.31 23.14
N SER A 137 -32.76 -27.27 21.83
CA SER A 137 -33.79 -27.07 20.81
C SER A 137 -34.47 -28.36 20.36
N GLY A 138 -33.99 -29.51 20.75
CA GLY A 138 -34.54 -30.83 20.38
C GLY A 138 -35.41 -31.52 21.40
N ASP A 139 -35.60 -30.93 22.59
CA ASP A 139 -36.35 -31.54 23.69
C ASP A 139 -37.83 -31.12 23.77
N GLU A 140 -38.40 -30.64 22.70
CA GLU A 140 -39.84 -30.38 22.63
C GLU A 140 -40.59 -31.56 22.07
#